data_5e84e5928d1788369d16faaa6cc7b18e
#
_entry.id   5e84e5928d1788369d16faaa6cc7b18e
#
_cell.length_a   1.000
_cell.length_b   1.000
_cell.length_c   1.000
_cell.angle_alpha   90.00
_cell.angle_beta   90.00
_cell.angle_gamma   90.00
#
_symmetry.space_group_name_H-M   'P 1'
#
loop_
_entity.id
_entity.type
_entity.pdbx_description
1 polymer ?
#
loop_
_entity_poly.entity_id
_entity_poly.type
_entity_poly.pdbx_seq_one_letter_code
_entity_poly.pdbx_strand_id
1 'polypeptide(L)'
;MDEKRKQLGYLDILRWTAIAMVVMLHVISGVSDTIAVEMNQGQKIVYETVKNLMTAGVPIFLMISGALFLTPEKKITIERLLKHYVRRILLALLIFGTVFAVMELVMTERTFSLTMVGKGFLMTLSGNTWAHMWYLYELSCLYLITPLLKVVIAYGGKRLLEYGLLLGFCFSSILPFAEQLTGFYLGFTYPFAGIYLFYYVAGYYLRDCVEWSWKIGGAVAAVMGVILIVNGFCLQLFPVSYDSPWIVLMSMGIFLAVSRANVSGSWFSVHRGLCFGIYLIHPVFLNFFYKFLHITPLRIGYAGILIFWILTFVLSCVAAQIMIMIPPLRKYVV
;
A
#
# COMPACT_ATOMS: atom_id res chain seq x y z
N MET A 1 4.99 30.08 -6.89
CA MET A 1 4.51 29.06 -5.91
C MET A 1 3.41 28.16 -6.48
N ASP A 2 2.65 28.61 -7.48
CA ASP A 2 1.55 27.84 -8.08
C ASP A 2 1.95 26.70 -9.03
N GLU A 3 3.00 26.86 -9.83
CA GLU A 3 3.42 25.80 -10.77
C GLU A 3 3.96 24.54 -10.08
N LYS A 4 4.80 24.71 -9.03
CA LYS A 4 5.26 23.56 -8.21
C LYS A 4 4.11 22.85 -7.48
N ARG A 5 3.06 23.57 -7.10
CA ARG A 5 1.85 22.98 -6.50
C ARG A 5 1.02 22.19 -7.54
N LYS A 6 0.92 22.69 -8.76
CA LYS A 6 0.26 21.98 -9.87
C LYS A 6 1.02 20.73 -10.27
N GLN A 7 2.36 20.78 -10.31
CA GLN A 7 3.21 19.63 -10.64
C GLN A 7 3.14 18.47 -9.66
N LEU A 8 2.64 18.65 -8.44
CA LEU A 8 2.53 17.60 -7.42
C LEU A 8 1.09 17.15 -7.14
N GLY A 9 0.10 17.80 -7.76
CA GLY A 9 -1.32 17.51 -7.55
C GLY A 9 -1.72 16.08 -7.92
N TYR A 10 -1.08 15.50 -8.94
CA TYR A 10 -1.30 14.12 -9.33
C TYR A 10 -0.93 13.09 -8.24
N LEU A 11 0.08 13.40 -7.41
CA LEU A 11 0.46 12.53 -6.29
C LEU A 11 -0.63 12.46 -5.23
N ASP A 12 -1.40 13.53 -5.07
CA ASP A 12 -2.50 13.55 -4.12
C ASP A 12 -3.68 12.71 -4.66
N ILE A 13 -3.95 12.77 -5.98
CA ILE A 13 -4.91 11.88 -6.64
C ILE A 13 -4.48 10.42 -6.47
N LEU A 14 -3.21 10.10 -6.75
CA LEU A 14 -2.67 8.75 -6.57
C LEU A 14 -2.80 8.26 -5.11
N ARG A 15 -2.59 9.14 -4.10
CA ARG A 15 -2.80 8.77 -2.69
C ARG A 15 -4.24 8.36 -2.40
N TRP A 16 -5.20 9.15 -2.89
CA TRP A 16 -6.61 8.86 -2.69
C TRP A 16 -7.04 7.60 -3.44
N THR A 17 -6.55 7.39 -4.65
CA THR A 17 -6.77 6.14 -5.40
C THR A 17 -6.18 4.95 -4.64
N ALA A 18 -4.94 5.05 -4.19
CA ALA A 18 -4.26 3.97 -3.49
C ALA A 18 -4.93 3.62 -2.16
N ILE A 19 -5.35 4.62 -1.35
CA ILE A 19 -6.04 4.33 -0.09
C ILE A 19 -7.43 3.73 -0.33
N ALA A 20 -8.14 4.18 -1.36
CA ALA A 20 -9.42 3.59 -1.74
C ALA A 20 -9.27 2.11 -2.13
N MET A 21 -8.22 1.78 -2.90
CA MET A 21 -7.89 0.40 -3.25
C MET A 21 -7.49 -0.44 -2.03
N VAL A 22 -6.67 0.11 -1.12
CA VAL A 22 -6.25 -0.58 0.11
C VAL A 22 -7.43 -0.88 1.02
N VAL A 23 -8.34 0.07 1.23
CA VAL A 23 -9.55 -0.17 2.03
C VAL A 23 -10.42 -1.25 1.38
N MET A 24 -10.62 -1.21 0.05
CA MET A 24 -11.36 -2.24 -0.66
C MET A 24 -10.70 -3.61 -0.54
N LEU A 25 -9.37 -3.68 -0.68
CA LEU A 25 -8.60 -4.91 -0.50
C LEU A 25 -8.85 -5.53 0.89
N HIS A 26 -8.87 -4.71 1.95
CA HIS A 26 -9.12 -5.20 3.30
C HIS A 26 -10.58 -5.56 3.55
N VAL A 27 -11.55 -4.91 2.90
CA VAL A 27 -12.96 -5.34 2.91
C VAL A 27 -13.08 -6.75 2.35
N ILE A 28 -12.36 -7.07 1.28
CA ILE A 28 -12.38 -8.38 0.65
C ILE A 28 -11.60 -9.41 1.48
N SER A 29 -10.31 -9.17 1.76
CA SER A 29 -9.45 -10.14 2.46
C SER A 29 -9.88 -10.37 3.91
N GLY A 30 -10.36 -9.35 4.60
CA GLY A 30 -10.84 -9.49 5.98
C GLY A 30 -12.01 -10.46 6.14
N VAL A 31 -12.79 -10.72 5.10
CA VAL A 31 -13.85 -11.74 5.14
C VAL A 31 -13.26 -13.15 5.13
N SER A 32 -12.27 -13.41 4.30
CA SER A 32 -11.62 -14.72 4.22
C SER A 32 -10.80 -15.03 5.48
N ASP A 33 -10.16 -14.01 6.05
CA ASP A 33 -9.24 -14.17 7.17
C ASP A 33 -9.95 -14.23 8.54
N THR A 34 -11.15 -13.63 8.64
CA THR A 34 -11.82 -13.45 9.94
C THR A 34 -12.99 -14.41 10.14
N ILE A 35 -13.65 -14.82 9.07
CA ILE A 35 -14.84 -15.67 9.13
C ILE A 35 -14.72 -16.74 8.05
N ALA A 36 -14.66 -18.01 8.48
CA ALA A 36 -14.78 -19.15 7.57
C ALA A 36 -16.21 -19.18 7.00
N VAL A 37 -16.46 -18.41 5.96
CA VAL A 37 -17.75 -18.38 5.27
C VAL A 37 -17.62 -19.16 3.98
N GLU A 38 -18.50 -20.14 3.82
CA GLU A 38 -18.63 -20.82 2.55
C GLU A 38 -19.16 -19.87 1.48
N MET A 39 -18.30 -19.47 0.56
CA MET A 39 -18.67 -18.69 -0.61
C MET A 39 -19.13 -19.60 -1.74
N ASN A 40 -20.24 -19.26 -2.38
CA ASN A 40 -20.60 -19.88 -3.64
C ASN A 40 -19.62 -19.47 -4.76
N GLN A 41 -19.66 -20.18 -5.89
CA GLN A 41 -18.70 -19.96 -6.99
C GLN A 41 -18.73 -18.51 -7.51
N GLY A 42 -19.90 -17.92 -7.68
CA GLY A 42 -20.04 -16.54 -8.14
C GLY A 42 -19.45 -15.54 -7.16
N GLN A 43 -19.64 -15.75 -5.87
CA GLN A 43 -19.04 -14.93 -4.83
C GLN A 43 -17.50 -15.04 -4.87
N LYS A 44 -16.93 -16.24 -4.99
CA LYS A 44 -15.50 -16.44 -5.12
C LYS A 44 -14.92 -15.69 -6.32
N ILE A 45 -15.57 -15.79 -7.48
CA ILE A 45 -15.14 -15.06 -8.69
C ILE A 45 -15.08 -13.55 -8.44
N VAL A 46 -16.12 -12.97 -7.88
CA VAL A 46 -16.16 -11.52 -7.61
C VAL A 46 -15.08 -11.12 -6.58
N TYR A 47 -14.95 -11.88 -5.50
CA TYR A 47 -13.94 -11.61 -4.48
C TYR A 47 -12.51 -11.68 -5.05
N GLU A 48 -12.17 -12.74 -5.76
CA GLU A 48 -10.83 -12.88 -6.34
C GLU A 48 -10.56 -11.81 -7.40
N THR A 49 -11.54 -11.48 -8.23
CA THR A 49 -11.41 -10.43 -9.24
C THR A 49 -11.14 -9.05 -8.59
N VAL A 50 -11.92 -8.68 -7.60
CA VAL A 50 -11.75 -7.41 -6.90
C VAL A 50 -10.42 -7.39 -6.13
N LYS A 51 -10.07 -8.45 -5.43
CA LYS A 51 -8.80 -8.61 -4.73
C LYS A 51 -7.61 -8.41 -5.68
N ASN A 52 -7.62 -9.10 -6.82
CA ASN A 52 -6.57 -8.98 -7.83
C ASN A 52 -6.36 -7.53 -8.27
N LEU A 53 -7.43 -6.82 -8.62
CA LEU A 53 -7.35 -5.42 -9.05
C LEU A 53 -6.90 -4.48 -7.94
N MET A 54 -7.36 -4.68 -6.71
CA MET A 54 -7.08 -3.78 -5.58
C MET A 54 -5.67 -3.97 -5.00
N THR A 55 -5.00 -5.07 -5.31
CA THR A 55 -3.62 -5.34 -4.87
C THR A 55 -2.62 -4.26 -5.33
N ALA A 56 -2.89 -3.53 -6.42
CA ALA A 56 -2.04 -2.43 -6.88
C ALA A 56 -1.97 -1.21 -5.93
N GLY A 57 -2.86 -1.11 -4.94
CA GLY A 57 -2.91 0.04 -4.04
C GLY A 57 -1.62 0.27 -3.24
N VAL A 58 -1.03 -0.78 -2.66
CA VAL A 58 0.23 -0.68 -1.89
C VAL A 58 1.43 -0.31 -2.78
N PRO A 59 1.66 -0.96 -3.93
CA PRO A 59 2.67 -0.53 -4.90
C PRO A 59 2.61 0.95 -5.27
N ILE A 60 1.41 1.48 -5.49
CA ILE A 60 1.23 2.91 -5.82
C ILE A 60 1.70 3.79 -4.65
N PHE A 61 1.42 3.45 -3.39
CA PHE A 61 1.93 4.19 -2.24
C PHE A 61 3.47 4.19 -2.15
N LEU A 62 4.10 3.06 -2.44
CA LEU A 62 5.56 2.95 -2.47
C LEU A 62 6.15 3.83 -3.57
N MET A 63 5.57 3.80 -4.77
CA MET A 63 5.99 4.65 -5.89
C MET A 63 5.81 6.15 -5.57
N ILE A 64 4.71 6.55 -4.92
CA ILE A 64 4.52 7.94 -4.44
C ILE A 64 5.64 8.34 -3.50
N SER A 65 6.00 7.47 -2.56
CA SER A 65 7.06 7.72 -1.59
C SER A 65 8.42 7.88 -2.29
N GLY A 66 8.77 6.99 -3.21
CA GLY A 66 9.99 7.07 -4.01
C GLY A 66 10.07 8.34 -4.86
N ALA A 67 8.98 8.67 -5.56
CA ALA A 67 8.88 9.90 -6.34
C ALA A 67 9.09 11.17 -5.50
N LEU A 68 8.72 11.14 -4.22
CA LEU A 68 8.87 12.28 -3.32
C LEU A 68 10.26 12.38 -2.66
N PHE A 69 10.88 11.25 -2.36
CA PHE A 69 12.09 11.22 -1.55
C PHE A 69 13.38 11.07 -2.36
N LEU A 70 13.33 10.40 -3.51
CA LEU A 70 14.53 10.13 -4.32
C LEU A 70 14.90 11.26 -5.26
N THR A 71 14.02 12.22 -5.52
CA THR A 71 14.28 13.39 -6.37
C THR A 71 15.56 14.11 -5.92
N PRO A 72 16.59 14.28 -6.78
CA PRO A 72 17.89 14.87 -6.41
C PRO A 72 17.79 16.28 -5.85
N GLU A 73 16.90 17.11 -6.39
CA GLU A 73 16.71 18.52 -6.00
C GLU A 73 16.19 18.67 -4.57
N LYS A 74 15.57 17.63 -4.03
CA LYS A 74 15.09 17.63 -2.65
C LYS A 74 16.24 17.29 -1.70
N LYS A 75 16.98 18.29 -1.26
CA LYS A 75 18.03 18.14 -0.25
C LYS A 75 17.42 17.73 1.09
N ILE A 76 17.48 16.45 1.44
CA ILE A 76 17.05 15.92 2.73
C ILE A 76 18.32 15.46 3.46
N THR A 77 18.64 16.10 4.57
CA THR A 77 19.73 15.63 5.45
C THR A 77 19.30 14.35 6.16
N ILE A 78 20.27 13.48 6.48
CA ILE A 78 20.03 12.26 7.26
C ILE A 78 19.34 12.59 8.58
N GLU A 79 19.78 13.65 9.24
CA GLU A 79 19.18 14.11 10.49
C GLU A 79 17.70 14.45 10.33
N ARG A 80 17.32 15.20 9.30
CA ARG A 80 15.92 15.54 9.02
C ARG A 80 15.11 14.32 8.66
N LEU A 81 15.70 13.37 7.90
CA LEU A 81 15.07 12.11 7.55
C LEU A 81 14.70 11.32 8.81
N LEU A 82 15.67 11.12 9.71
CA LEU A 82 15.49 10.36 10.94
C LEU A 82 14.55 11.07 11.93
N LYS A 83 14.82 12.35 12.24
CA LYS A 83 14.08 13.08 13.27
C LYS A 83 12.66 13.46 12.87
N HIS A 84 12.35 13.48 11.58
CA HIS A 84 11.02 13.93 11.12
C HIS A 84 10.24 12.79 10.45
N TYR A 85 10.78 12.17 9.39
CA TYR A 85 10.03 11.21 8.61
C TYR A 85 10.01 9.81 9.24
N VAL A 86 11.18 9.25 9.55
CA VAL A 86 11.28 7.91 10.16
C VAL A 86 10.63 7.90 11.55
N ARG A 87 10.95 8.90 12.38
CA ARG A 87 10.34 9.03 13.71
C ARG A 87 8.81 9.04 13.66
N ARG A 88 8.21 9.76 12.71
CA ARG A 88 6.74 9.83 12.56
C ARG A 88 6.14 8.47 12.27
N ILE A 89 6.73 7.70 11.35
CA ILE A 89 6.27 6.36 11.02
C ILE A 89 6.44 5.41 12.20
N LEU A 90 7.61 5.45 12.86
CA LEU A 90 7.87 4.61 14.03
C LEU A 90 6.95 4.92 15.21
N LEU A 91 6.64 6.21 15.46
CA LEU A 91 5.68 6.59 16.49
C LEU A 91 4.27 6.10 16.14
N ALA A 92 3.84 6.23 14.88
CA ALA A 92 2.57 5.68 14.43
C ALA A 92 2.53 4.16 14.63
N LEU A 93 3.59 3.46 14.24
CA LEU A 93 3.74 2.02 14.40
C LEU A 93 3.67 1.60 15.86
N LEU A 94 4.45 2.23 16.74
CA LEU A 94 4.50 1.87 18.15
C LEU A 94 3.18 2.17 18.87
N ILE A 95 2.57 3.31 18.61
CA ILE A 95 1.31 3.69 19.27
C ILE A 95 0.17 2.80 18.76
N PHE A 96 -0.09 2.81 17.46
CA PHE A 96 -1.23 2.08 16.89
C PHE A 96 -1.00 0.57 16.90
N GLY A 97 0.22 0.09 16.62
CA GLY A 97 0.55 -1.32 16.69
C GLY A 97 0.32 -1.88 18.08
N THR A 98 0.77 -1.17 19.13
CA THR A 98 0.53 -1.59 20.53
C THR A 98 -0.95 -1.59 20.87
N VAL A 99 -1.69 -0.54 20.49
CA VAL A 99 -3.14 -0.48 20.72
C VAL A 99 -3.84 -1.65 20.02
N PHE A 100 -3.52 -1.94 18.78
CA PHE A 100 -4.14 -3.03 18.03
C PHE A 100 -3.77 -4.41 18.58
N ALA A 101 -2.52 -4.60 19.00
CA ALA A 101 -2.11 -5.84 19.65
C ALA A 101 -2.83 -6.03 21.00
N VAL A 102 -2.98 -4.97 21.78
CA VAL A 102 -3.76 -5.02 23.03
C VAL A 102 -5.24 -5.30 22.76
N MET A 103 -5.83 -4.66 21.74
CA MET A 103 -7.21 -4.94 21.35
C MET A 103 -7.39 -6.43 20.99
N GLU A 104 -6.45 -7.02 20.24
CA GLU A 104 -6.51 -8.45 19.88
C GLU A 104 -6.40 -9.34 21.13
N LEU A 105 -5.50 -9.03 22.06
CA LEU A 105 -5.36 -9.75 23.32
C LEU A 105 -6.65 -9.69 24.15
N VAL A 106 -7.23 -8.50 24.32
CA VAL A 106 -8.48 -8.30 25.06
C VAL A 106 -9.65 -9.05 24.42
N MET A 107 -9.72 -9.05 23.09
CA MET A 107 -10.77 -9.79 22.36
C MET A 107 -10.63 -11.30 22.52
N THR A 108 -9.41 -11.80 22.60
CA THR A 108 -9.11 -13.24 22.75
C THR A 108 -9.31 -13.71 24.19
N GLU A 109 -8.72 -12.98 25.15
CA GLU A 109 -8.74 -13.38 26.57
C GLU A 109 -10.00 -12.93 27.30
N ARG A 110 -10.84 -12.06 26.68
CA ARG A 110 -12.07 -11.49 27.26
C ARG A 110 -11.84 -10.72 28.57
N THR A 111 -10.61 -10.34 28.85
CA THR A 111 -10.20 -9.58 30.04
C THR A 111 -9.22 -8.50 29.66
N PHE A 112 -9.07 -7.49 30.51
CA PHE A 112 -8.02 -6.48 30.36
C PHE A 112 -7.11 -6.50 31.57
N SER A 113 -5.80 -6.52 31.35
CA SER A 113 -4.79 -6.32 32.38
C SER A 113 -3.70 -5.36 31.90
N LEU A 114 -3.09 -4.65 32.85
CA LEU A 114 -2.03 -3.70 32.49
C LEU A 114 -0.80 -4.40 31.86
N THR A 115 -0.58 -5.65 32.17
CA THR A 115 0.48 -6.48 31.59
C THR A 115 0.30 -6.68 30.08
N MET A 116 -0.94 -6.61 29.57
CA MET A 116 -1.24 -6.70 28.13
C MET A 116 -0.65 -5.53 27.35
N VAL A 117 -0.47 -4.36 27.97
CA VAL A 117 0.17 -3.22 27.31
C VAL A 117 1.64 -3.53 27.02
N GLY A 118 2.36 -4.10 27.98
CA GLY A 118 3.74 -4.55 27.79
C GLY A 118 3.85 -5.67 26.74
N LYS A 119 2.95 -6.67 26.81
CA LYS A 119 2.86 -7.74 25.80
C LYS A 119 2.57 -7.15 24.39
N GLY A 120 1.59 -6.26 24.26
CA GLY A 120 1.23 -5.63 23.01
C GLY A 120 2.37 -4.80 22.41
N PHE A 121 3.14 -4.11 23.25
CA PHE A 121 4.34 -3.40 22.81
C PHE A 121 5.40 -4.37 22.26
N LEU A 122 5.68 -5.48 22.95
CA LEU A 122 6.61 -6.50 22.46
C LEU A 122 6.10 -7.18 21.19
N MET A 123 4.80 -7.47 21.10
CA MET A 123 4.18 -7.98 19.87
C MET A 123 4.36 -6.99 18.70
N THR A 124 4.22 -5.70 18.95
CA THR A 124 4.49 -4.69 17.94
C THR A 124 5.95 -4.71 17.52
N LEU A 125 6.91 -4.77 18.42
CA LEU A 125 8.33 -4.83 18.06
C LEU A 125 8.68 -6.08 17.26
N SER A 126 8.01 -7.20 17.47
CA SER A 126 8.22 -8.47 16.75
C SER A 126 7.39 -8.62 15.48
N GLY A 127 6.62 -7.60 15.07
CA GLY A 127 5.77 -7.66 13.89
C GLY A 127 4.44 -8.41 14.07
N ASN A 128 4.13 -8.87 15.28
CA ASN A 128 2.92 -9.63 15.62
C ASN A 128 1.76 -8.72 16.04
N THR A 129 1.46 -7.73 15.23
CA THR A 129 0.31 -6.85 15.39
C THR A 129 -0.66 -7.04 14.22
N TRP A 130 -1.69 -6.20 14.07
CA TRP A 130 -2.62 -6.36 12.95
C TRP A 130 -1.90 -6.31 11.59
N ALA A 131 -2.31 -7.20 10.69
CA ALA A 131 -1.61 -7.50 9.46
C ALA A 131 -1.24 -6.27 8.62
N HIS A 132 -2.14 -5.25 8.52
CA HIS A 132 -1.85 -4.06 7.71
C HIS A 132 -0.64 -3.24 8.19
N MET A 133 -0.22 -3.40 9.46
CA MET A 133 0.90 -2.65 10.02
C MET A 133 2.27 -3.02 9.40
N TRP A 134 2.37 -4.15 8.70
CA TRP A 134 3.61 -4.57 8.02
C TRP A 134 4.19 -3.48 7.11
N TYR A 135 3.33 -2.70 6.47
CA TYR A 135 3.74 -1.64 5.56
C TYR A 135 4.55 -0.52 6.25
N LEU A 136 4.30 -0.23 7.54
CA LEU A 136 5.06 0.78 8.28
C LEU A 136 6.49 0.32 8.59
N TYR A 137 6.71 -0.97 8.84
CA TYR A 137 8.06 -1.53 8.99
C TYR A 137 8.81 -1.39 7.66
N GLU A 138 8.20 -1.81 6.56
CA GLU A 138 8.79 -1.74 5.23
C GLU A 138 9.11 -0.29 4.84
N LEU A 139 8.15 0.62 5.01
CA LEU A 139 8.33 2.03 4.68
C LEU A 139 9.45 2.68 5.53
N SER A 140 9.60 2.27 6.79
CA SER A 140 10.70 2.74 7.64
C SER A 140 12.06 2.30 7.09
N CYS A 141 12.18 1.05 6.65
CA CYS A 141 13.41 0.53 6.03
C CYS A 141 13.72 1.25 4.72
N LEU A 142 12.72 1.50 3.87
CA LEU A 142 12.90 2.24 2.62
C LEU A 142 13.33 3.69 2.87
N TYR A 143 12.83 4.32 3.92
CA TYR A 143 13.31 5.66 4.28
C TYR A 143 14.75 5.64 4.79
N LEU A 144 15.13 4.65 5.59
CA LEU A 144 16.52 4.52 6.07
C LEU A 144 17.53 4.34 4.93
N ILE A 145 17.18 3.58 3.88
CA ILE A 145 18.06 3.37 2.72
C ILE A 145 18.05 4.57 1.73
N THR A 146 17.11 5.50 1.84
CA THR A 146 16.95 6.63 0.91
C THR A 146 18.23 7.44 0.67
N PRO A 147 19.07 7.80 1.68
CA PRO A 147 20.29 8.55 1.43
C PRO A 147 21.26 7.80 0.51
N LEU A 148 21.39 6.49 0.66
CA LEU A 148 22.24 5.65 -0.18
C LEU A 148 21.73 5.60 -1.62
N LEU A 149 20.41 5.40 -1.79
CA LEU A 149 19.78 5.40 -3.12
C LEU A 149 19.93 6.74 -3.83
N LYS A 150 19.87 7.86 -3.10
CA LYS A 150 20.09 9.19 -3.68
C LYS A 150 21.50 9.36 -4.23
N VAL A 151 22.51 8.79 -3.58
CA VAL A 151 23.89 8.77 -4.09
C VAL A 151 23.96 7.96 -5.38
N VAL A 152 23.40 6.75 -5.38
CA VAL A 152 23.35 5.90 -6.58
C VAL A 152 22.66 6.61 -7.75
N ILE A 153 21.54 7.26 -7.50
CA ILE A 153 20.77 8.00 -8.54
C ILE A 153 21.58 9.20 -9.06
N ALA A 154 22.20 9.97 -8.16
CA ALA A 154 22.94 11.18 -8.54
C ALA A 154 24.17 10.88 -9.39
N TYR A 155 24.90 9.82 -9.10
CA TYR A 155 26.17 9.47 -9.77
C TYR A 155 26.01 8.38 -10.84
N GLY A 156 25.04 7.48 -10.71
CA GLY A 156 24.85 6.35 -11.63
C GLY A 156 24.14 6.71 -12.93
N GLY A 157 23.39 7.79 -12.94
CA GLY A 157 22.63 8.23 -14.09
C GLY A 157 21.51 7.27 -14.50
N LYS A 158 20.81 7.63 -15.60
CA LYS A 158 19.60 6.92 -16.06
C LYS A 158 19.88 5.45 -16.42
N ARG A 159 21.00 5.16 -17.09
CA ARG A 159 21.33 3.78 -17.54
C ARG A 159 21.54 2.81 -16.38
N LEU A 160 22.25 3.23 -15.32
CA LEU A 160 22.43 2.39 -14.14
C LEU A 160 21.12 2.14 -13.41
N LEU A 161 20.24 3.15 -13.37
CA LEU A 161 18.91 3.05 -12.79
C LEU A 161 18.03 2.06 -13.56
N GLU A 162 18.03 2.14 -14.89
CA GLU A 162 17.32 1.21 -15.77
C GLU A 162 17.81 -0.22 -15.61
N TYR A 163 19.15 -0.40 -15.56
CA TYR A 163 19.75 -1.70 -15.30
C TYR A 163 19.32 -2.27 -13.94
N GLY A 164 19.35 -1.46 -12.87
CA GLY A 164 18.90 -1.87 -11.54
C GLY A 164 17.41 -2.23 -11.49
N LEU A 165 16.58 -1.45 -12.18
CA LEU A 165 15.13 -1.74 -12.29
C LEU A 165 14.88 -3.02 -13.10
N LEU A 166 15.63 -3.25 -14.19
CA LEU A 166 15.50 -4.49 -14.96
C LEU A 166 15.87 -5.71 -14.10
N LEU A 167 17.00 -5.67 -13.40
CA LEU A 167 17.39 -6.74 -12.49
C LEU A 167 16.35 -6.94 -11.37
N GLY A 168 15.88 -5.84 -10.75
CA GLY A 168 14.85 -5.89 -9.73
C GLY A 168 13.56 -6.54 -10.26
N PHE A 169 13.11 -6.18 -11.45
CA PHE A 169 11.93 -6.79 -12.07
C PHE A 169 12.15 -8.27 -12.38
N CYS A 170 13.29 -8.63 -12.97
CA CYS A 170 13.59 -10.03 -13.28
C CYS A 170 13.63 -10.92 -12.03
N PHE A 171 14.39 -10.50 -11.00
CA PHE A 171 14.63 -11.33 -9.82
C PHE A 171 13.56 -11.22 -8.73
N SER A 172 12.85 -10.09 -8.63
CA SER A 172 11.79 -9.91 -7.61
C SER A 172 10.39 -10.12 -8.14
N SER A 173 10.20 -10.32 -9.45
CA SER A 173 8.87 -10.48 -10.05
C SER A 173 8.81 -11.64 -11.03
N ILE A 174 9.56 -11.58 -12.15
CA ILE A 174 9.48 -12.61 -13.20
C ILE A 174 9.93 -13.97 -12.67
N LEU A 175 11.08 -14.04 -12.04
CA LEU A 175 11.64 -15.31 -11.54
C LEU A 175 10.74 -15.96 -10.47
N PRO A 176 10.34 -15.28 -9.38
CA PRO A 176 9.44 -15.86 -8.39
C PRO A 176 8.10 -16.30 -8.98
N PHE A 177 7.57 -15.54 -9.94
CA PHE A 177 6.33 -15.90 -10.62
C PHE A 177 6.50 -17.17 -11.48
N ALA A 178 7.61 -17.30 -12.23
CA ALA A 178 7.92 -18.50 -13.00
C ALA A 178 8.12 -19.73 -12.11
N GLU A 179 8.80 -19.57 -10.97
CA GLU A 179 8.98 -20.62 -9.97
C GLU A 179 7.64 -21.10 -9.39
N GLN A 180 6.74 -20.17 -9.07
CA GLN A 180 5.41 -20.51 -8.57
C GLN A 180 4.56 -21.26 -9.61
N LEU A 181 4.67 -20.90 -10.90
CA LEU A 181 3.92 -21.55 -11.96
C LEU A 181 4.45 -22.96 -12.30
N THR A 182 5.78 -23.11 -12.31
CA THR A 182 6.43 -24.33 -12.78
C THR A 182 6.76 -25.31 -11.66
N GLY A 183 6.82 -24.83 -10.42
CA GLY A 183 7.35 -25.58 -9.27
C GLY A 183 8.85 -25.81 -9.34
N PHE A 184 9.56 -25.22 -10.32
CA PHE A 184 11.00 -25.39 -10.51
C PHE A 184 11.75 -24.16 -9.97
N TYR A 185 12.58 -24.37 -8.95
CA TYR A 185 13.35 -23.30 -8.29
C TYR A 185 14.76 -23.23 -8.86
N LEU A 186 15.16 -22.04 -9.29
CA LEU A 186 16.47 -21.78 -9.92
C LEU A 186 17.56 -21.46 -8.93
N GLY A 187 17.46 -21.45 -7.70
CA GLY A 187 18.51 -21.25 -6.70
C GLY A 187 19.32 -19.96 -6.83
N PHE A 188 18.94 -19.03 -7.72
CA PHE A 188 19.53 -17.71 -7.80
C PHE A 188 18.93 -16.81 -6.72
N THR A 189 19.81 -16.24 -5.89
CA THR A 189 19.42 -15.21 -4.92
C THR A 189 20.02 -13.88 -5.34
N TYR A 190 19.16 -12.90 -5.53
CA TYR A 190 19.58 -11.53 -5.83
C TYR A 190 19.62 -10.73 -4.52
N PRO A 191 20.80 -10.28 -4.05
CA PRO A 191 20.96 -9.74 -2.69
C PRO A 191 20.26 -8.40 -2.46
N PHE A 192 19.90 -7.69 -3.51
CA PHE A 192 19.16 -6.41 -3.44
C PHE A 192 17.72 -6.55 -3.93
N ALA A 193 17.23 -7.78 -4.04
CA ALA A 193 15.90 -8.06 -4.51
C ALA A 193 14.88 -7.87 -3.39
N GLY A 194 14.12 -6.80 -3.51
CA GLY A 194 12.90 -6.62 -2.77
C GLY A 194 11.91 -5.91 -3.66
N ILE A 195 10.77 -6.51 -3.93
CA ILE A 195 9.75 -5.90 -4.79
C ILE A 195 9.34 -4.50 -4.30
N TYR A 196 9.39 -4.27 -2.99
CA TYR A 196 9.07 -2.97 -2.41
C TYR A 196 10.12 -1.91 -2.70
N LEU A 197 11.40 -2.29 -2.68
CA LEU A 197 12.50 -1.44 -3.12
C LEU A 197 12.37 -1.10 -4.62
N PHE A 198 12.02 -2.10 -5.44
CA PHE A 198 11.74 -1.90 -6.86
C PHE A 198 10.66 -0.82 -7.06
N TYR A 199 9.49 -0.94 -6.42
CA TYR A 199 8.42 0.04 -6.53
C TYR A 199 8.86 1.43 -6.08
N TYR A 200 9.60 1.50 -4.98
CA TYR A 200 10.11 2.76 -4.45
C TYR A 200 10.99 3.48 -5.46
N VAL A 201 11.93 2.77 -6.09
CA VAL A 201 12.82 3.32 -7.13
C VAL A 201 12.04 3.59 -8.43
N ALA A 202 11.13 2.70 -8.84
CA ALA A 202 10.29 2.87 -10.02
C ALA A 202 9.44 4.14 -9.96
N GLY A 203 8.95 4.54 -8.79
CA GLY A 203 8.20 5.78 -8.63
C GLY A 203 9.01 7.02 -8.99
N TYR A 204 10.28 7.08 -8.59
CA TYR A 204 11.20 8.13 -9.03
C TYR A 204 11.46 8.05 -10.54
N TYR A 205 11.77 6.86 -11.05
CA TYR A 205 12.08 6.64 -12.46
C TYR A 205 10.93 7.07 -13.37
N LEU A 206 9.71 6.67 -13.08
CA LEU A 206 8.52 7.02 -13.85
C LEU A 206 8.24 8.52 -13.83
N ARG A 207 8.53 9.19 -12.72
CA ARG A 207 8.34 10.62 -12.59
C ARG A 207 9.39 11.42 -13.36
N ASP A 208 10.65 11.14 -13.14
CA ASP A 208 11.77 12.04 -13.52
C ASP A 208 12.54 11.56 -14.76
N CYS A 209 12.45 10.26 -15.15
CA CYS A 209 13.25 9.68 -16.24
C CYS A 209 12.43 9.23 -17.46
N VAL A 210 11.10 9.12 -17.36
CA VAL A 210 10.22 8.63 -18.42
C VAL A 210 9.39 9.78 -18.97
N GLU A 211 9.34 9.93 -20.29
CA GLU A 211 8.55 10.98 -20.99
C GLU A 211 7.35 10.41 -21.76
N TRP A 212 6.96 9.18 -21.45
CA TRP A 212 5.87 8.50 -22.14
C TRP A 212 4.52 9.18 -21.86
N SER A 213 3.63 9.11 -22.86
CA SER A 213 2.28 9.65 -22.78
C SER A 213 1.44 8.92 -21.72
N TRP A 214 0.50 9.63 -21.10
CA TRP A 214 -0.51 9.04 -20.21
C TRP A 214 -1.30 7.90 -20.86
N LYS A 215 -1.48 7.95 -22.20
CA LYS A 215 -2.18 6.90 -22.97
C LYS A 215 -1.45 5.56 -22.90
N ILE A 216 -0.11 5.57 -22.92
CA ILE A 216 0.68 4.34 -22.79
C ILE A 216 0.48 3.76 -21.38
N GLY A 217 0.59 4.58 -20.34
CA GLY A 217 0.33 4.15 -18.98
C GLY A 217 -1.08 3.59 -18.79
N GLY A 218 -2.08 4.29 -19.34
CA GLY A 218 -3.48 3.85 -19.32
C GLY A 218 -3.70 2.53 -20.08
N ALA A 219 -3.09 2.37 -21.25
CA ALA A 219 -3.18 1.13 -22.02
C ALA A 219 -2.55 -0.06 -21.29
N VAL A 220 -1.36 0.12 -20.70
CA VAL A 220 -0.70 -0.91 -19.88
C VAL A 220 -1.57 -1.28 -18.69
N ALA A 221 -2.08 -0.30 -17.94
CA ALA A 221 -2.95 -0.55 -16.80
C ALA A 221 -4.23 -1.30 -17.20
N ALA A 222 -4.84 -0.93 -18.32
CA ALA A 222 -6.06 -1.56 -18.83
C ALA A 222 -5.81 -3.02 -19.25
N VAL A 223 -4.74 -3.29 -20.01
CA VAL A 223 -4.39 -4.66 -20.44
C VAL A 223 -4.11 -5.55 -19.23
N MET A 224 -3.30 -5.08 -18.28
CA MET A 224 -3.01 -5.84 -17.06
C MET A 224 -4.26 -6.03 -16.20
N GLY A 225 -5.13 -5.02 -16.13
CA GLY A 225 -6.43 -5.12 -15.46
C GLY A 225 -7.32 -6.20 -16.08
N VAL A 226 -7.39 -6.29 -17.42
CA VAL A 226 -8.14 -7.34 -18.12
C VAL A 226 -7.57 -8.71 -17.79
N ILE A 227 -6.25 -8.89 -17.80
CA ILE A 227 -5.59 -10.15 -17.42
C ILE A 227 -5.98 -10.55 -15.99
N LEU A 228 -5.96 -9.63 -15.06
CA LEU A 228 -6.32 -9.89 -13.65
C LEU A 228 -7.81 -10.19 -13.46
N ILE A 229 -8.68 -9.56 -14.25
CA ILE A 229 -10.12 -9.87 -14.29
C ILE A 229 -10.33 -11.30 -14.80
N VAL A 230 -9.70 -11.67 -15.93
CA VAL A 230 -9.78 -13.03 -16.47
C VAL A 230 -9.25 -14.04 -15.46
N ASN A 231 -8.13 -13.75 -14.80
CA ASN A 231 -7.60 -14.61 -13.75
C ASN A 231 -8.59 -14.83 -12.60
N GLY A 232 -9.28 -13.79 -12.15
CA GLY A 232 -10.33 -13.89 -11.12
C GLY A 232 -11.54 -14.70 -11.60
N PHE A 233 -11.98 -14.48 -12.83
CA PHE A 233 -13.07 -15.25 -13.45
C PHE A 233 -12.76 -16.74 -13.57
N CYS A 234 -11.52 -17.08 -13.86
CA CYS A 234 -11.05 -18.47 -13.96
C CYS A 234 -10.62 -19.06 -12.60
N LEU A 235 -11.00 -18.41 -11.48
CA LEU A 235 -10.69 -18.85 -10.11
C LEU A 235 -9.20 -19.07 -9.88
N GLN A 236 -8.39 -18.07 -10.26
CA GLN A 236 -6.95 -18.02 -10.03
C GLN A 236 -6.16 -19.07 -10.85
N LEU A 237 -6.07 -18.85 -12.15
CA LEU A 237 -5.16 -19.61 -13.04
C LEU A 237 -3.69 -19.47 -12.61
N PHE A 238 -3.36 -18.34 -12.00
CA PHE A 238 -2.04 -18.05 -11.43
C PHE A 238 -2.17 -17.23 -10.13
N PRO A 239 -1.20 -17.36 -9.21
CA PRO A 239 -1.22 -16.61 -7.96
C PRO A 239 -1.04 -15.10 -8.20
N VAL A 240 -1.69 -14.28 -7.38
CA VAL A 240 -1.59 -12.82 -7.43
C VAL A 240 -1.09 -12.30 -6.08
N SER A 241 0.06 -11.65 -6.12
CA SER A 241 0.75 -11.02 -4.99
C SER A 241 1.38 -9.70 -5.43
N TYR A 242 1.99 -8.95 -4.52
CA TYR A 242 2.63 -7.67 -4.85
C TYR A 242 3.81 -7.82 -5.84
N ASP A 243 4.44 -8.97 -5.90
CA ASP A 243 5.54 -9.30 -6.82
C ASP A 243 5.08 -9.87 -8.16
N SER A 244 3.79 -10.16 -8.34
CA SER A 244 3.26 -10.65 -9.62
C SER A 244 3.51 -9.64 -10.76
N PRO A 245 4.04 -10.06 -11.92
CA PRO A 245 4.36 -9.16 -13.04
C PRO A 245 3.17 -8.29 -13.48
N TRP A 246 1.96 -8.86 -13.40
CA TRP A 246 0.72 -8.17 -13.75
C TRP A 246 0.41 -7.00 -12.82
N ILE A 247 0.66 -7.18 -11.51
CA ILE A 247 0.50 -6.11 -10.50
C ILE A 247 1.58 -5.06 -10.67
N VAL A 248 2.83 -5.47 -10.92
CA VAL A 248 3.93 -4.55 -11.18
C VAL A 248 3.59 -3.62 -12.34
N LEU A 249 3.25 -4.21 -13.48
CA LEU A 249 2.96 -3.45 -14.70
C LEU A 249 1.68 -2.62 -14.57
N MET A 250 0.61 -3.15 -13.94
CA MET A 250 -0.62 -2.40 -13.72
C MET A 250 -0.36 -1.17 -12.83
N SER A 251 0.36 -1.35 -11.74
CA SER A 251 0.67 -0.26 -10.79
C SER A 251 1.52 0.82 -11.43
N MET A 252 2.55 0.43 -12.20
CA MET A 252 3.39 1.36 -12.97
C MET A 252 2.57 2.07 -14.05
N GLY A 253 1.67 1.37 -14.73
CA GLY A 253 0.76 1.93 -15.72
C GLY A 253 -0.18 2.97 -15.13
N ILE A 254 -0.82 2.67 -13.98
CA ILE A 254 -1.69 3.63 -13.27
C ILE A 254 -0.88 4.86 -12.83
N PHE A 255 0.31 4.65 -12.24
CA PHE A 255 1.17 5.76 -11.80
C PHE A 255 1.55 6.66 -12.98
N LEU A 256 1.99 6.08 -14.09
CA LEU A 256 2.37 6.81 -15.30
C LEU A 256 1.16 7.56 -15.89
N ALA A 257 0.03 6.89 -16.04
CA ALA A 257 -1.19 7.50 -16.58
C ALA A 257 -1.60 8.75 -15.79
N VAL A 258 -1.70 8.63 -14.48
CA VAL A 258 -2.12 9.75 -13.62
C VAL A 258 -1.06 10.85 -13.56
N SER A 259 0.24 10.49 -13.53
CA SER A 259 1.33 11.48 -13.48
C SER A 259 1.43 12.33 -14.75
N ARG A 260 0.96 11.83 -15.90
CA ARG A 260 1.03 12.49 -17.20
C ARG A 260 -0.32 13.04 -17.70
N ALA A 261 -1.43 12.75 -17.01
CA ALA A 261 -2.77 13.19 -17.41
C ALA A 261 -3.04 14.68 -17.15
N ASN A 262 -2.08 15.43 -16.61
CA ASN A 262 -2.22 16.85 -16.24
C ASN A 262 -3.47 17.16 -15.39
N VAL A 263 -3.85 16.22 -14.54
CA VAL A 263 -5.02 16.32 -13.65
C VAL A 263 -4.59 17.01 -12.35
N SER A 264 -5.27 18.07 -11.98
CA SER A 264 -5.07 18.73 -10.70
C SER A 264 -6.41 18.81 -9.96
N GLY A 265 -6.48 18.26 -8.76
CA GLY A 265 -7.66 18.36 -7.90
C GLY A 265 -7.33 19.12 -6.63
N SER A 266 -7.80 20.36 -6.49
CA SER A 266 -7.58 21.16 -5.28
C SER A 266 -8.11 20.48 -4.02
N TRP A 267 -9.24 19.78 -4.13
CA TRP A 267 -9.85 19.03 -3.04
C TRP A 267 -8.91 17.91 -2.51
N PHE A 268 -8.34 17.13 -3.41
CA PHE A 268 -7.40 16.05 -3.05
C PHE A 268 -6.16 16.57 -2.32
N SER A 269 -5.65 17.72 -2.75
CA SER A 269 -4.47 18.33 -2.13
C SER A 269 -4.74 18.91 -0.74
N VAL A 270 -5.92 19.48 -0.53
CA VAL A 270 -6.33 20.00 0.80
C VAL A 270 -6.47 18.87 1.81
N HIS A 271 -7.05 17.74 1.40
CA HIS A 271 -7.36 16.63 2.30
C HIS A 271 -6.32 15.48 2.28
N ARG A 272 -5.16 15.68 1.64
CA ARG A 272 -4.11 14.64 1.54
C ARG A 272 -3.63 14.07 2.88
N GLY A 273 -3.71 14.84 3.96
CA GLY A 273 -3.34 14.40 5.31
C GLY A 273 -4.23 13.29 5.85
N LEU A 274 -5.47 13.17 5.34
CA LEU A 274 -6.40 12.14 5.77
C LEU A 274 -5.97 10.73 5.33
N CYS A 275 -5.29 10.58 4.18
CA CYS A 275 -4.96 9.28 3.63
C CYS A 275 -4.17 8.39 4.59
N PHE A 276 -3.22 8.96 5.33
CA PHE A 276 -2.45 8.21 6.32
C PHE A 276 -3.28 7.85 7.56
N GLY A 277 -4.15 8.76 8.02
CA GLY A 277 -5.10 8.48 9.10
C GLY A 277 -6.09 7.38 8.74
N ILE A 278 -6.64 7.40 7.50
CA ILE A 278 -7.51 6.34 6.97
C ILE A 278 -6.78 5.01 6.96
N TYR A 279 -5.52 4.99 6.47
CA TYR A 279 -4.68 3.80 6.48
C TYR A 279 -4.54 3.20 7.89
N LEU A 280 -4.30 4.03 8.90
CA LEU A 280 -4.14 3.55 10.27
C LEU A 280 -5.43 2.98 10.87
N ILE A 281 -6.58 3.62 10.62
CA ILE A 281 -7.79 3.35 11.40
C ILE A 281 -8.81 2.42 10.72
N HIS A 282 -8.77 2.26 9.39
CA HIS A 282 -9.80 1.50 8.66
C HIS A 282 -10.00 0.06 9.16
N PRO A 283 -8.97 -0.70 9.61
CA PRO A 283 -9.21 -2.07 10.07
C PRO A 283 -9.96 -2.15 11.39
N VAL A 284 -9.99 -1.05 12.17
CA VAL A 284 -10.80 -1.00 13.40
C VAL A 284 -12.29 -1.17 13.07
N PHE A 285 -12.77 -0.47 12.03
CA PHE A 285 -14.16 -0.58 11.60
C PHE A 285 -14.46 -1.96 11.00
N LEU A 286 -13.53 -2.51 10.21
CA LEU A 286 -13.70 -3.86 9.66
C LEU A 286 -13.74 -4.93 10.75
N ASN A 287 -12.82 -4.88 11.72
CA ASN A 287 -12.85 -5.80 12.86
C ASN A 287 -14.12 -5.61 13.70
N PHE A 288 -14.61 -4.39 13.88
CA PHE A 288 -15.86 -4.14 14.55
C PHE A 288 -17.03 -4.81 13.83
N PHE A 289 -17.14 -4.64 12.52
CA PHE A 289 -18.21 -5.29 11.75
C PHE A 289 -18.08 -6.81 11.75
N TYR A 290 -16.88 -7.34 11.49
CA TYR A 290 -16.69 -8.76 11.24
C TYR A 290 -16.58 -9.58 12.53
N LYS A 291 -15.76 -9.13 13.49
CA LYS A 291 -15.52 -9.87 14.73
C LYS A 291 -16.53 -9.57 15.84
N PHE A 292 -17.02 -8.33 15.93
CA PHE A 292 -17.92 -7.92 17.02
C PHE A 292 -19.40 -8.06 16.63
N LEU A 293 -19.80 -7.50 15.47
CA LEU A 293 -21.19 -7.59 15.00
C LEU A 293 -21.50 -8.89 14.23
N HIS A 294 -20.48 -9.62 13.81
CA HIS A 294 -20.60 -10.80 12.94
C HIS A 294 -21.38 -10.52 11.64
N ILE A 295 -21.24 -9.31 11.10
CA ILE A 295 -21.86 -8.89 9.84
C ILE A 295 -20.77 -8.80 8.77
N THR A 296 -20.99 -9.49 7.64
CA THR A 296 -20.06 -9.51 6.51
C THR A 296 -20.76 -9.06 5.22
N PRO A 297 -20.00 -8.58 4.24
CA PRO A 297 -20.53 -8.25 2.92
C PRO A 297 -21.36 -9.40 2.30
N LEU A 298 -20.98 -10.64 2.53
CA LEU A 298 -21.65 -11.83 1.99
C LEU A 298 -23.10 -11.97 2.43
N ARG A 299 -23.45 -11.49 3.63
CA ARG A 299 -24.86 -11.52 4.12
C ARG A 299 -25.78 -10.59 3.33
N ILE A 300 -25.21 -9.54 2.72
CA ILE A 300 -25.96 -8.54 1.93
C ILE A 300 -25.92 -8.88 0.43
N GLY A 301 -25.09 -9.86 0.04
CA GLY A 301 -24.84 -10.21 -1.36
C GLY A 301 -23.76 -9.33 -2.01
N TYR A 302 -23.69 -9.29 -3.34
CA TYR A 302 -22.62 -8.59 -4.08
C TYR A 302 -22.58 -7.08 -3.77
N ALA A 303 -23.74 -6.43 -3.56
CA ALA A 303 -23.79 -5.03 -3.18
C ALA A 303 -23.13 -4.76 -1.81
N GLY A 304 -23.06 -5.78 -0.96
CA GLY A 304 -22.43 -5.69 0.35
C GLY A 304 -20.96 -5.26 0.27
N ILE A 305 -20.21 -5.70 -0.74
CA ILE A 305 -18.81 -5.30 -0.93
C ILE A 305 -18.70 -3.77 -1.04
N LEU A 306 -19.54 -3.17 -1.90
CA LEU A 306 -19.52 -1.73 -2.12
C LEU A 306 -20.03 -0.97 -0.91
N ILE A 307 -21.08 -1.47 -0.26
CA ILE A 307 -21.66 -0.86 0.96
C ILE A 307 -20.62 -0.84 2.08
N PHE A 308 -19.97 -1.96 2.37
CA PHE A 308 -18.94 -2.04 3.42
C PHE A 308 -17.72 -1.19 3.08
N TRP A 309 -17.33 -1.14 1.82
CA TRP A 309 -16.25 -0.27 1.39
C TRP A 309 -16.56 1.21 1.62
N ILE A 310 -17.73 1.69 1.16
CA ILE A 310 -18.15 3.08 1.35
C ILE A 310 -18.26 3.39 2.85
N LEU A 311 -18.92 2.53 3.61
CA LEU A 311 -19.12 2.72 5.05
C LEU A 311 -17.79 2.78 5.80
N THR A 312 -16.89 1.80 5.57
CA THR A 312 -15.57 1.78 6.19
C THR A 312 -14.75 3.01 5.79
N PHE A 313 -14.80 3.38 4.50
CA PHE A 313 -14.06 4.53 4.00
C PHE A 313 -14.53 5.85 4.62
N VAL A 314 -15.83 6.08 4.67
CA VAL A 314 -16.43 7.29 5.28
C VAL A 314 -16.14 7.36 6.78
N LEU A 315 -16.37 6.27 7.52
CA LEU A 315 -16.05 6.21 8.95
C LEU A 315 -14.57 6.47 9.22
N SER A 316 -13.69 5.92 8.38
CA SER A 316 -12.25 6.14 8.48
C SER A 316 -11.86 7.58 8.15
N CYS A 317 -12.52 8.24 7.19
CA CYS A 317 -12.33 9.66 6.91
C CYS A 317 -12.70 10.51 8.13
N VAL A 318 -13.85 10.26 8.74
CA VAL A 318 -14.30 10.98 9.94
C VAL A 318 -13.33 10.78 11.10
N ALA A 319 -12.93 9.54 11.36
CA ALA A 319 -11.97 9.22 12.41
C ALA A 319 -10.59 9.86 12.16
N ALA A 320 -10.09 9.83 10.92
CA ALA A 320 -8.86 10.48 10.53
C ALA A 320 -8.95 12.01 10.71
N GLN A 321 -10.08 12.61 10.39
CA GLN A 321 -10.31 14.04 10.62
C GLN A 321 -10.25 14.37 12.13
N ILE A 322 -10.86 13.56 12.98
CA ILE A 322 -10.79 13.71 14.45
C ILE A 322 -9.34 13.59 14.91
N MET A 323 -8.58 12.60 14.41
CA MET A 323 -7.16 12.43 14.75
C MET A 323 -6.32 13.67 14.42
N ILE A 324 -6.59 14.33 13.28
CA ILE A 324 -5.90 15.58 12.88
C ILE A 324 -6.26 16.73 13.81
N MET A 325 -7.45 16.75 14.41
CA MET A 325 -7.87 17.78 15.36
C MET A 325 -7.16 17.64 16.72
N ILE A 326 -6.61 16.47 17.05
CA ILE A 326 -5.87 16.22 18.29
C ILE A 326 -4.42 16.67 18.10
N PRO A 327 -3.93 17.75 18.77
CA PRO A 327 -2.63 18.34 18.49
C PRO A 327 -1.43 17.38 18.57
N PRO A 328 -1.32 16.47 19.56
CA PRO A 328 -0.24 15.48 19.59
C PRO A 328 -0.26 14.53 18.39
N LEU A 329 -1.43 14.00 18.01
CA LEU A 329 -1.55 13.09 16.87
C LEU A 329 -1.21 13.81 15.57
N ARG A 330 -1.74 15.02 15.35
CA ARG A 330 -1.42 15.84 14.19
C ARG A 330 0.08 16.12 14.06
N LYS A 331 0.77 16.38 15.17
CA LYS A 331 2.19 16.77 15.16
C LYS A 331 3.12 15.57 14.95
N TYR A 332 2.80 14.44 15.57
CA TYR A 332 3.73 13.31 15.70
C TYR A 332 3.33 12.07 14.91
N VAL A 333 2.07 11.94 14.48
CA VAL A 333 1.56 10.73 13.84
C VAL A 333 0.92 11.02 12.48
N VAL A 334 -0.09 11.89 12.40
CA VAL A 334 -0.88 12.18 11.18
C VAL A 334 -0.54 13.57 10.59
#